data_9cb041a9c6f492e9cfd2e5a499e20ed3
#
_entry.id   9cb041a9c6f492e9cfd2e5a499e20ed3
#
_cell.length_a   1.000
_cell.length_b   1.000
_cell.length_c   1.000
_cell.angle_alpha   90.00
_cell.angle_beta   90.00
_cell.angle_gamma   90.00
#
_symmetry.space_group_name_H-M   'P 1'
#
loop_
_entity.id
_entity.type
_entity.pdbx_description
1 polymer ?
#
loop_
_entity_poly.entity_id
_entity_poly.type
_entity_poly.pdbx_seq_one_letter_code
_entity_poly.pdbx_strand_id
1 'polypeptide(L)'
;MKLTEFQTKYVPQIDNFLKSHLVSEVDNPVFSKIMSYSVMAGGKRLRPLLFLATLETLGHGIGESELRIACGIELIHTYSLIHDDLPAMDNDDYRRGELTSHKKWGEAEAILAGDALLPLGIQWIAEGSNSAALAIIMSQAIGPNGMVGGQYLDIDSTNNDSVKNNAKVINQMEWLKTGCLIEASVKMAAVYAGANDDEIAKLDKFSKEFGRSYQIYDDLIDVVETAKEAGKATHKDADEGKNNTLTLLGLEDSRKKLAEMIKAGKEAIAIFNEPVLGEFFNLYQKVL
;
A
#
# COMPACT_ATOMS: atom_id res chain seq x y z
N MET A 1 0.74 -9.68 -20.42
CA MET A 1 1.20 -8.24 -20.47
C MET A 1 2.29 -8.06 -19.43
N LYS A 2 3.37 -7.33 -19.75
CA LYS A 2 4.42 -7.00 -18.78
C LYS A 2 3.96 -5.91 -17.81
N LEU A 3 4.54 -5.88 -16.59
CA LEU A 3 4.20 -4.87 -15.58
C LEU A 3 4.40 -3.43 -16.11
N THR A 4 5.49 -3.17 -16.85
CA THR A 4 5.77 -1.85 -17.42
C THR A 4 4.70 -1.38 -18.42
N GLU A 5 4.18 -2.28 -19.24
CA GLU A 5 3.08 -2.00 -20.17
C GLU A 5 1.78 -1.71 -19.41
N PHE A 6 1.51 -2.50 -18.36
CA PHE A 6 0.36 -2.32 -17.49
C PHE A 6 0.41 -0.96 -16.76
N GLN A 7 1.55 -0.61 -16.21
CA GLN A 7 1.77 0.69 -15.56
C GLN A 7 1.61 1.85 -16.56
N THR A 8 2.20 1.75 -17.75
CA THR A 8 2.08 2.78 -18.80
C THR A 8 0.61 2.99 -19.21
N LYS A 9 -0.21 1.93 -19.19
CA LYS A 9 -1.63 2.00 -19.53
C LYS A 9 -2.47 2.63 -18.40
N TYR A 10 -2.25 2.22 -17.15
CA TYR A 10 -3.20 2.53 -16.06
C TYR A 10 -2.75 3.64 -15.11
N VAL A 11 -1.47 3.87 -14.89
CA VAL A 11 -1.02 4.97 -14.01
C VAL A 11 -1.54 6.34 -14.47
N PRO A 12 -1.45 6.70 -15.77
CA PRO A 12 -2.02 7.97 -16.22
C PRO A 12 -3.53 8.08 -16.03
N GLN A 13 -4.27 6.96 -16.14
CA GLN A 13 -5.72 6.95 -15.93
C GLN A 13 -6.06 7.17 -14.44
N ILE A 14 -5.33 6.49 -13.52
CA ILE A 14 -5.44 6.69 -12.08
C ILE A 14 -5.14 8.14 -11.71
N ASP A 15 -4.01 8.68 -12.17
CA ASP A 15 -3.59 10.05 -11.84
C ASP A 15 -4.57 11.11 -12.39
N ASN A 16 -5.08 10.92 -13.61
CA ASN A 16 -6.09 11.81 -14.18
C ASN A 16 -7.40 11.74 -13.43
N PHE A 17 -7.84 10.54 -13.03
CA PHE A 17 -9.05 10.36 -12.25
C PHE A 17 -8.92 11.04 -10.88
N LEU A 18 -7.85 10.77 -10.15
CA LEU A 18 -7.56 11.41 -8.84
C LEU A 18 -7.58 12.92 -8.96
N LYS A 19 -6.86 13.48 -9.95
CA LYS A 19 -6.73 14.92 -10.16
C LYS A 19 -8.08 15.58 -10.45
N SER A 20 -8.88 15.02 -11.35
CA SER A 20 -10.15 15.61 -11.76
C SER A 20 -11.20 15.54 -10.64
N HIS A 21 -11.34 14.40 -9.98
CA HIS A 21 -12.40 14.18 -8.98
C HIS A 21 -12.12 14.87 -7.64
N LEU A 22 -10.85 14.92 -7.19
CA LEU A 22 -10.49 15.70 -5.99
C LEU A 22 -10.79 17.21 -6.15
N VAL A 23 -10.72 17.74 -7.37
CA VAL A 23 -11.06 19.12 -7.63
C VAL A 23 -12.58 19.33 -7.72
N SER A 24 -13.31 18.39 -8.32
CA SER A 24 -14.75 18.53 -8.57
C SER A 24 -15.64 18.12 -7.38
N GLU A 25 -15.15 17.24 -6.51
CA GLU A 25 -15.95 16.70 -5.38
C GLU A 25 -15.65 17.35 -4.03
N VAL A 26 -14.74 18.35 -3.98
CA VAL A 26 -14.42 19.12 -2.76
C VAL A 26 -14.72 20.59 -2.99
N ASP A 27 -15.81 21.08 -2.41
CA ASP A 27 -16.31 22.45 -2.63
C ASP A 27 -15.32 23.55 -2.26
N ASN A 28 -14.53 23.35 -1.20
CA ASN A 28 -13.51 24.32 -0.77
C ASN A 28 -12.24 24.15 -1.61
N PRO A 29 -11.89 25.10 -2.50
CA PRO A 29 -10.76 24.95 -3.41
C PRO A 29 -9.39 24.95 -2.71
N VAL A 30 -9.28 25.60 -1.53
CA VAL A 30 -8.05 25.59 -0.74
C VAL A 30 -7.87 24.22 -0.09
N PHE A 31 -8.93 23.67 0.48
CA PHE A 31 -8.90 22.37 1.11
C PHE A 31 -8.67 21.24 0.07
N SER A 32 -9.35 21.32 -1.09
CA SER A 32 -9.09 20.43 -2.22
C SER A 32 -7.62 20.42 -2.64
N LYS A 33 -6.97 21.60 -2.67
CA LYS A 33 -5.55 21.71 -2.97
C LYS A 33 -4.65 21.05 -1.91
N ILE A 34 -4.99 21.19 -0.62
CA ILE A 34 -4.26 20.56 0.49
C ILE A 34 -4.36 19.03 0.40
N MET A 35 -5.59 18.49 0.24
CA MET A 35 -5.84 17.06 0.05
C MET A 35 -5.10 16.51 -1.17
N SER A 36 -5.19 17.22 -2.31
CA SER A 36 -4.56 16.80 -3.57
C SER A 36 -3.04 16.81 -3.50
N TYR A 37 -2.42 17.62 -2.66
CA TYR A 37 -0.99 17.77 -2.59
C TYR A 37 -0.25 16.44 -2.36
N SER A 38 -0.61 15.72 -1.30
CA SER A 38 0.00 14.42 -0.99
C SER A 38 -0.42 13.32 -1.96
N VAL A 39 -1.68 13.34 -2.41
CA VAL A 39 -2.19 12.37 -3.39
C VAL A 39 -1.42 12.48 -4.71
N MET A 40 -1.13 13.71 -5.17
CA MET A 40 -0.47 13.97 -6.45
C MET A 40 1.06 14.08 -6.34
N ALA A 41 1.66 13.90 -5.16
CA ALA A 41 3.11 13.86 -4.97
C ALA A 41 3.82 12.68 -5.66
N GLY A 42 3.09 11.91 -6.47
CA GLY A 42 3.62 10.74 -7.18
C GLY A 42 3.51 9.44 -6.38
N GLY A 43 4.33 8.47 -6.76
CA GLY A 43 4.36 7.14 -6.16
C GLY A 43 4.12 6.03 -7.19
N LYS A 44 4.32 4.78 -6.74
CA LYS A 44 4.23 3.59 -7.62
C LYS A 44 2.78 3.19 -7.94
N ARG A 45 1.78 3.79 -7.31
CA ARG A 45 0.36 3.41 -7.41
C ARG A 45 0.13 1.90 -7.25
N LEU A 46 0.90 1.28 -6.37
CA LEU A 46 0.98 -0.18 -6.25
C LEU A 46 -0.38 -0.82 -5.92
N ARG A 47 -1.09 -0.28 -4.93
CA ARG A 47 -2.37 -0.85 -4.46
C ARG A 47 -3.50 -0.71 -5.47
N PRO A 48 -3.73 0.46 -6.08
CA PRO A 48 -4.66 0.57 -7.21
C PRO A 48 -4.29 -0.36 -8.37
N LEU A 49 -3.01 -0.47 -8.72
CA LEU A 49 -2.56 -1.35 -9.79
C LEU A 49 -2.77 -2.83 -9.46
N LEU A 50 -2.58 -3.28 -8.20
CA LEU A 50 -2.88 -4.64 -7.78
C LEU A 50 -4.38 -4.96 -7.90
N PHE A 51 -5.25 -4.02 -7.52
CA PHE A 51 -6.70 -4.16 -7.72
C PHE A 51 -7.04 -4.33 -9.21
N LEU A 52 -6.57 -3.42 -10.07
CA LEU A 52 -6.82 -3.48 -11.51
C LEU A 52 -6.20 -4.72 -12.18
N ALA A 53 -4.99 -5.12 -11.76
CA ALA A 53 -4.32 -6.31 -12.27
C ALA A 53 -5.05 -7.61 -11.90
N THR A 54 -5.66 -7.66 -10.72
CA THR A 54 -6.49 -8.77 -10.29
C THR A 54 -7.75 -8.86 -11.15
N LEU A 55 -8.40 -7.74 -11.43
CA LEU A 55 -9.56 -7.69 -12.33
C LEU A 55 -9.20 -8.19 -13.73
N GLU A 56 -8.09 -7.73 -14.31
CA GLU A 56 -7.65 -8.16 -15.63
C GLU A 56 -7.30 -9.67 -15.65
N THR A 57 -6.69 -10.18 -14.57
CA THR A 57 -6.40 -11.62 -14.40
C THR A 57 -7.67 -12.46 -14.40
N LEU A 58 -8.76 -11.93 -13.84
CA LEU A 58 -10.09 -12.58 -13.84
C LEU A 58 -10.92 -12.31 -15.11
N GLY A 59 -10.34 -11.61 -16.11
CA GLY A 59 -11.04 -11.29 -17.36
C GLY A 59 -12.10 -10.18 -17.23
N HIS A 60 -12.09 -9.45 -16.12
CA HIS A 60 -13.01 -8.34 -15.89
C HIS A 60 -12.53 -7.06 -16.60
N GLY A 61 -13.44 -6.35 -17.27
CA GLY A 61 -13.14 -5.08 -17.94
C GLY A 61 -12.84 -3.96 -16.92
N ILE A 62 -12.02 -3.00 -17.33
CA ILE A 62 -11.68 -1.84 -16.51
C ILE A 62 -12.28 -0.59 -17.14
N GLY A 63 -13.20 0.03 -16.43
CA GLY A 63 -13.87 1.28 -16.78
C GLY A 63 -13.82 2.30 -15.64
N GLU A 64 -14.76 3.25 -15.64
CA GLU A 64 -14.80 4.35 -14.67
C GLU A 64 -15.09 3.84 -13.24
N SER A 65 -15.96 2.85 -13.09
CA SER A 65 -16.29 2.24 -11.78
C SER A 65 -15.08 1.60 -11.13
N GLU A 66 -14.31 0.83 -11.89
CA GLU A 66 -13.10 0.15 -11.43
C GLU A 66 -11.98 1.17 -11.11
N LEU A 67 -11.85 2.22 -11.91
CA LEU A 67 -10.93 3.33 -11.61
C LEU A 67 -11.34 4.07 -10.34
N ARG A 68 -12.64 4.31 -10.09
CA ARG A 68 -13.13 4.94 -8.86
C ARG A 68 -12.77 4.10 -7.63
N ILE A 69 -12.97 2.78 -7.68
CA ILE A 69 -12.57 1.87 -6.60
C ILE A 69 -11.06 1.92 -6.38
N ALA A 70 -10.27 1.77 -7.45
CA ALA A 70 -8.81 1.81 -7.39
C ALA A 70 -8.28 3.13 -6.81
N CYS A 71 -8.86 4.25 -7.20
CA CYS A 71 -8.51 5.56 -6.67
C CYS A 71 -8.93 5.72 -5.21
N GLY A 72 -10.07 5.18 -4.79
CA GLY A 72 -10.48 5.12 -3.39
C GLY A 72 -9.44 4.39 -2.51
N ILE A 73 -8.86 3.30 -3.00
CA ILE A 73 -7.76 2.59 -2.33
C ILE A 73 -6.53 3.51 -2.15
N GLU A 74 -6.18 4.30 -3.18
CA GLU A 74 -5.03 5.20 -3.11
C GLU A 74 -5.28 6.38 -2.17
N LEU A 75 -6.51 6.92 -2.09
CA LEU A 75 -6.86 7.93 -1.09
C LEU A 75 -6.65 7.41 0.32
N ILE A 76 -7.10 6.19 0.59
CA ILE A 76 -6.93 5.52 1.89
C ILE A 76 -5.46 5.27 2.19
N HIS A 77 -4.65 4.86 1.23
CA HIS A 77 -3.22 4.75 1.42
C HIS A 77 -2.57 6.12 1.69
N THR A 78 -3.01 7.16 1.00
CA THR A 78 -2.42 8.49 1.14
C THR A 78 -2.74 9.12 2.51
N TYR A 79 -3.96 8.95 3.05
CA TYR A 79 -4.26 9.45 4.39
C TYR A 79 -3.31 8.86 5.43
N SER A 80 -3.04 7.55 5.33
CA SER A 80 -2.14 6.90 6.29
C SER A 80 -0.73 7.46 6.25
N LEU A 81 -0.23 7.80 5.05
CA LEU A 81 1.08 8.44 4.89
C LEU A 81 1.10 9.87 5.45
N ILE A 82 0.02 10.65 5.25
CA ILE A 82 -0.07 12.01 5.80
C ILE A 82 -0.02 11.98 7.32
N HIS A 83 -0.76 11.05 7.95
CA HIS A 83 -0.79 10.93 9.40
C HIS A 83 0.51 10.34 9.95
N ASP A 84 1.13 9.42 9.23
CA ASP A 84 2.43 8.82 9.58
C ASP A 84 3.54 9.88 9.64
N ASP A 85 3.53 10.84 8.72
CA ASP A 85 4.50 11.93 8.65
C ASP A 85 4.39 12.98 9.77
N LEU A 86 3.29 13.02 10.55
CA LEU A 86 3.04 14.04 11.59
C LEU A 86 4.12 14.02 12.68
N PRO A 87 4.36 15.18 13.37
CA PRO A 87 5.35 15.27 14.46
C PRO A 87 5.12 14.29 15.62
N ALA A 88 3.85 13.86 15.84
CA ALA A 88 3.51 12.89 16.88
C ALA A 88 3.72 11.42 16.45
N MET A 89 4.12 11.21 15.21
CA MET A 89 4.36 9.91 14.59
C MET A 89 5.84 9.81 14.16
N ASP A 90 6.13 9.66 12.86
CA ASP A 90 7.51 9.53 12.35
C ASP A 90 8.25 10.88 12.24
N ASN A 91 7.53 12.02 12.32
CA ASN A 91 8.05 13.39 12.22
C ASN A 91 8.93 13.62 10.98
N ASP A 92 8.48 13.16 9.84
CA ASP A 92 9.20 13.27 8.57
C ASP A 92 9.02 14.64 7.91
N ASP A 93 10.14 15.27 7.52
CA ASP A 93 10.12 16.55 6.82
C ASP A 93 9.83 16.40 5.32
N TYR A 94 10.23 15.27 4.73
CA TYR A 94 10.13 15.01 3.29
C TYR A 94 9.57 13.63 3.00
N ARG A 95 8.70 13.55 1.97
CA ARG A 95 8.19 12.31 1.40
C ARG A 95 8.16 12.39 -0.13
N ARG A 96 8.74 11.40 -0.80
CA ARG A 96 8.85 11.36 -2.28
C ARG A 96 9.55 12.59 -2.87
N GLY A 97 10.49 13.18 -2.13
CA GLY A 97 11.25 14.36 -2.55
C GLY A 97 10.54 15.71 -2.35
N GLU A 98 9.30 15.70 -1.87
CA GLU A 98 8.52 16.89 -1.54
C GLU A 98 8.40 17.06 -0.01
N LEU A 99 8.15 18.30 0.46
CA LEU A 99 7.82 18.53 1.87
C LEU A 99 6.56 17.74 2.25
N THR A 100 6.56 17.17 3.46
CA THR A 100 5.36 16.52 4.00
C THR A 100 4.22 17.54 4.19
N SER A 101 2.97 17.05 4.26
CA SER A 101 1.79 17.91 4.32
C SER A 101 1.84 18.87 5.51
N HIS A 102 2.24 18.39 6.69
CA HIS A 102 2.32 19.22 7.89
C HIS A 102 3.42 20.29 7.83
N LYS A 103 4.54 20.02 7.13
CA LYS A 103 5.59 21.02 6.91
C LYS A 103 5.18 22.09 5.91
N LYS A 104 4.37 21.76 4.94
CA LYS A 104 3.96 22.69 3.88
C LYS A 104 2.73 23.52 4.25
N TRP A 105 1.77 22.92 4.92
CA TRP A 105 0.45 23.51 5.14
C TRP A 105 0.13 23.77 6.63
N GLY A 106 0.79 23.07 7.55
CA GLY A 106 0.50 23.06 8.97
C GLY A 106 -0.03 21.72 9.45
N GLU A 107 0.11 21.45 10.77
CA GLU A 107 -0.32 20.18 11.38
C GLU A 107 -1.83 19.99 11.34
N ALA A 108 -2.60 21.06 11.63
CA ALA A 108 -4.05 20.99 11.61
C ALA A 108 -4.59 20.67 10.21
N GLU A 109 -4.03 21.31 9.19
CA GLU A 109 -4.36 21.08 7.79
C GLU A 109 -4.01 19.65 7.35
N ALA A 110 -2.88 19.13 7.79
CA ALA A 110 -2.47 17.76 7.49
C ALA A 110 -3.40 16.72 8.15
N ILE A 111 -3.73 16.91 9.43
CA ILE A 111 -4.70 16.05 10.15
C ILE A 111 -6.03 16.04 9.42
N LEU A 112 -6.59 17.22 9.13
CA LEU A 112 -7.89 17.33 8.45
C LEU A 112 -7.88 16.77 7.02
N ALA A 113 -6.76 16.91 6.30
CA ALA A 113 -6.62 16.32 4.97
C ALA A 113 -6.65 14.78 5.03
N GLY A 114 -5.94 14.17 5.99
CA GLY A 114 -6.02 12.74 6.22
C GLY A 114 -7.41 12.28 6.64
N ASP A 115 -8.03 12.99 7.59
CA ASP A 115 -9.39 12.70 8.08
C ASP A 115 -10.44 12.77 6.95
N ALA A 116 -10.25 13.66 5.97
CA ALA A 116 -11.16 13.77 4.83
C ALA A 116 -10.90 12.73 3.74
N LEU A 117 -9.63 12.38 3.46
CA LEU A 117 -9.29 11.38 2.46
C LEU A 117 -9.77 9.98 2.83
N LEU A 118 -9.79 9.63 4.11
CA LEU A 118 -10.25 8.34 4.58
C LEU A 118 -11.73 8.07 4.25
N PRO A 119 -12.71 8.89 4.69
CA PRO A 119 -14.11 8.68 4.34
C PRO A 119 -14.38 8.85 2.84
N LEU A 120 -13.70 9.78 2.15
CA LEU A 120 -13.82 9.94 0.71
C LEU A 120 -13.36 8.68 -0.03
N GLY A 121 -12.27 8.05 0.39
CA GLY A 121 -11.81 6.78 -0.18
C GLY A 121 -12.81 5.65 0.01
N ILE A 122 -13.41 5.51 1.20
CA ILE A 122 -14.49 4.53 1.45
C ILE A 122 -15.71 4.82 0.60
N GLN A 123 -16.10 6.10 0.47
CA GLN A 123 -17.19 6.53 -0.40
C GLN A 123 -16.96 6.12 -1.85
N TRP A 124 -15.79 6.42 -2.42
CA TRP A 124 -15.46 6.07 -3.80
C TRP A 124 -15.47 4.55 -4.05
N ILE A 125 -15.00 3.76 -3.07
CA ILE A 125 -15.08 2.29 -3.13
C ILE A 125 -16.54 1.82 -3.15
N ALA A 126 -17.39 2.37 -2.29
CA ALA A 126 -18.81 2.01 -2.21
C ALA A 126 -19.59 2.42 -3.47
N GLU A 127 -19.36 3.63 -3.98
CA GLU A 127 -19.99 4.14 -5.19
C GLU A 127 -19.56 3.34 -6.43
N GLY A 128 -18.24 3.13 -6.62
CA GLY A 128 -17.72 2.39 -7.77
C GLY A 128 -18.18 0.93 -7.79
N SER A 129 -18.32 0.30 -6.62
CA SER A 129 -18.79 -1.09 -6.53
C SER A 129 -20.31 -1.22 -6.48
N ASN A 130 -21.03 -0.15 -6.21
CA ASN A 130 -22.46 -0.16 -5.88
C ASN A 130 -22.81 -1.23 -4.81
N SER A 131 -21.89 -1.42 -3.86
CA SER A 131 -22.00 -2.48 -2.85
C SER A 131 -21.28 -2.10 -1.55
N ALA A 132 -21.87 -2.40 -0.41
CA ALA A 132 -21.23 -2.25 0.89
C ALA A 132 -20.11 -3.28 1.12
N ALA A 133 -20.08 -4.39 0.39
CA ALA A 133 -19.13 -5.48 0.64
C ALA A 133 -17.67 -5.03 0.53
N LEU A 134 -17.32 -4.26 -0.50
CA LEU A 134 -15.95 -3.77 -0.69
C LEU A 134 -15.57 -2.74 0.37
N ALA A 135 -16.49 -1.85 0.73
CA ALA A 135 -16.28 -0.88 1.81
C ALA A 135 -16.05 -1.58 3.17
N ILE A 136 -16.76 -2.69 3.44
CA ILE A 136 -16.56 -3.50 4.64
C ILE A 136 -15.17 -4.16 4.62
N ILE A 137 -14.76 -4.79 3.50
CA ILE A 137 -13.43 -5.40 3.36
C ILE A 137 -12.35 -4.36 3.62
N MET A 138 -12.45 -3.18 3.00
CA MET A 138 -11.50 -2.10 3.19
C MET A 138 -11.48 -1.62 4.64
N SER A 139 -12.64 -1.34 5.25
CA SER A 139 -12.73 -0.88 6.64
C SER A 139 -12.12 -1.87 7.64
N GLN A 140 -12.28 -3.17 7.40
CA GLN A 140 -11.64 -4.21 8.22
C GLN A 140 -10.10 -4.17 8.06
N ALA A 141 -9.62 -4.02 6.81
CA ALA A 141 -8.19 -4.01 6.52
C ALA A 141 -7.44 -2.80 7.08
N ILE A 142 -8.12 -1.67 7.23
CA ILE A 142 -7.52 -0.43 7.76
C ILE A 142 -7.83 -0.18 9.23
N GLY A 143 -8.73 -0.94 9.83
CA GLY A 143 -9.23 -0.75 11.18
C GLY A 143 -8.26 -1.18 12.29
N PRO A 144 -8.80 -1.38 13.53
CA PRO A 144 -7.99 -1.71 14.72
C PRO A 144 -7.28 -3.07 14.63
N ASN A 145 -7.80 -4.00 13.83
CA ASN A 145 -7.18 -5.30 13.55
C ASN A 145 -6.50 -5.35 12.17
N GLY A 146 -6.21 -4.20 11.57
CA GLY A 146 -5.57 -3.99 10.30
C GLY A 146 -4.51 -2.89 10.40
N MET A 147 -4.43 -2.03 9.38
CA MET A 147 -3.37 -1.03 9.23
C MET A 147 -3.19 -0.11 10.45
N VAL A 148 -4.27 0.41 11.02
CA VAL A 148 -4.20 1.27 12.23
C VAL A 148 -3.70 0.48 13.44
N GLY A 149 -4.13 -0.77 13.61
CA GLY A 149 -3.60 -1.66 14.65
C GLY A 149 -2.11 -1.96 14.46
N GLY A 150 -1.66 -2.11 13.21
CA GLY A 150 -0.25 -2.27 12.87
C GLY A 150 0.57 -1.03 13.22
N GLN A 151 0.05 0.15 12.91
CA GLN A 151 0.67 1.42 13.26
C GLN A 151 0.78 1.62 14.78
N TYR A 152 -0.26 1.23 15.54
CA TYR A 152 -0.19 1.23 17.00
C TYR A 152 0.92 0.32 17.53
N LEU A 153 1.05 -0.90 16.99
CA LEU A 153 2.12 -1.83 17.38
C LEU A 153 3.51 -1.30 17.03
N ASP A 154 3.66 -0.57 15.93
CA ASP A 154 4.92 0.05 15.53
C ASP A 154 5.37 1.07 16.58
N ILE A 155 4.49 1.98 16.98
CA ILE A 155 4.75 2.96 18.04
C ILE A 155 5.01 2.27 19.40
N ASP A 156 4.21 1.27 19.77
CA ASP A 156 4.40 0.54 21.04
C ASP A 156 5.75 -0.19 21.06
N SER A 157 6.16 -0.78 19.93
CA SER A 157 7.44 -1.47 19.81
C SER A 157 8.66 -0.56 20.02
N THR A 158 8.53 0.73 19.69
CA THR A 158 9.60 1.72 19.91
C THR A 158 9.73 2.06 21.39
N ASN A 159 8.62 2.06 22.13
CA ASN A 159 8.55 2.52 23.52
C ASN A 159 8.57 1.37 24.56
N ASN A 160 8.45 0.10 24.14
CA ASN A 160 8.26 -1.05 25.02
C ASN A 160 9.29 -2.15 24.75
N ASP A 161 10.32 -2.23 25.58
CA ASP A 161 11.41 -3.21 25.44
C ASP A 161 10.94 -4.68 25.45
N SER A 162 9.80 -5.00 26.06
CA SER A 162 9.24 -6.36 26.07
C SER A 162 8.70 -6.79 24.69
N VAL A 163 8.39 -5.81 23.82
CA VAL A 163 7.86 -6.00 22.48
C VAL A 163 8.96 -5.91 21.44
N LYS A 164 9.94 -5.05 21.68
CA LYS A 164 10.99 -4.62 20.76
C LYS A 164 11.75 -5.76 20.06
N ASN A 165 11.99 -6.88 20.72
CA ASN A 165 12.77 -8.02 20.19
C ASN A 165 11.91 -9.28 19.95
N ASN A 166 10.57 -9.12 19.92
CA ASN A 166 9.68 -10.24 19.72
C ASN A 166 9.36 -10.45 18.24
N ALA A 167 10.03 -11.41 17.59
CA ALA A 167 9.83 -11.72 16.18
C ALA A 167 8.37 -11.94 15.77
N LYS A 168 7.54 -12.51 16.68
CA LYS A 168 6.11 -12.70 16.40
C LYS A 168 5.36 -11.37 16.32
N VAL A 169 5.68 -10.43 17.21
CA VAL A 169 5.05 -9.11 17.23
C VAL A 169 5.53 -8.29 16.02
N ILE A 170 6.82 -8.35 15.69
CA ILE A 170 7.38 -7.67 14.51
C ILE A 170 6.68 -8.17 13.22
N ASN A 171 6.63 -9.48 13.00
CA ASN A 171 5.94 -10.04 11.84
C ASN A 171 4.44 -9.66 11.79
N GLN A 172 3.78 -9.59 12.95
CA GLN A 172 2.37 -9.17 13.03
C GLN A 172 2.22 -7.69 12.69
N MET A 173 3.05 -6.82 13.24
CA MET A 173 3.08 -5.39 12.99
C MET A 173 3.29 -5.09 11.50
N GLU A 174 4.34 -5.67 10.90
CA GLU A 174 4.66 -5.53 9.47
C GLU A 174 3.47 -5.98 8.58
N TRP A 175 2.86 -7.12 8.93
CA TRP A 175 1.69 -7.62 8.22
C TRP A 175 0.50 -6.66 8.33
N LEU A 176 0.17 -6.21 9.52
CA LEU A 176 -0.97 -5.33 9.75
C LEU A 176 -0.75 -3.96 9.09
N LYS A 177 0.43 -3.34 9.30
CA LYS A 177 0.75 -2.00 8.79
C LYS A 177 0.77 -1.95 7.26
N THR A 178 1.29 -2.99 6.61
CA THR A 178 1.54 -3.00 5.15
C THR A 178 0.75 -4.07 4.41
N GLY A 179 0.75 -5.31 4.90
CA GLY A 179 0.17 -6.47 4.22
C GLY A 179 -1.35 -6.41 4.08
N CYS A 180 -2.05 -5.97 5.12
CA CYS A 180 -3.52 -5.95 5.13
C CYS A 180 -4.12 -5.10 4.00
N LEU A 181 -3.54 -3.93 3.69
CA LEU A 181 -4.05 -3.09 2.62
C LEU A 181 -3.72 -3.65 1.23
N ILE A 182 -2.60 -4.36 1.08
CA ILE A 182 -2.23 -5.10 -0.13
C ILE A 182 -3.22 -6.25 -0.35
N GLU A 183 -3.46 -7.07 0.69
CA GLU A 183 -4.42 -8.17 0.65
C GLU A 183 -5.83 -7.66 0.30
N ALA A 184 -6.29 -6.59 0.95
CA ALA A 184 -7.60 -6.00 0.68
C ALA A 184 -7.75 -5.55 -0.77
N SER A 185 -6.71 -4.99 -1.39
CA SER A 185 -6.74 -4.57 -2.79
C SER A 185 -7.03 -5.75 -3.73
N VAL A 186 -6.35 -6.89 -3.52
CA VAL A 186 -6.57 -8.12 -4.29
C VAL A 186 -7.93 -8.76 -3.97
N LYS A 187 -8.27 -8.86 -2.68
CA LYS A 187 -9.53 -9.46 -2.22
C LYS A 187 -10.76 -8.70 -2.73
N MET A 188 -10.72 -7.37 -2.68
CA MET A 188 -11.83 -6.57 -3.21
C MET A 188 -12.03 -6.80 -4.71
N ALA A 189 -10.94 -6.90 -5.50
CA ALA A 189 -11.04 -7.20 -6.91
C ALA A 189 -11.64 -8.58 -7.18
N ALA A 190 -11.22 -9.61 -6.42
CA ALA A 190 -11.76 -10.96 -6.52
C ALA A 190 -13.27 -10.99 -6.22
N VAL A 191 -13.69 -10.33 -5.13
CA VAL A 191 -15.12 -10.25 -4.76
C VAL A 191 -15.91 -9.45 -5.79
N TYR A 192 -15.38 -8.33 -6.28
CA TYR A 192 -16.04 -7.48 -7.28
C TYR A 192 -16.24 -8.18 -8.62
N ALA A 193 -15.23 -8.93 -9.06
CA ALA A 193 -15.30 -9.72 -10.29
C ALA A 193 -16.15 -11.01 -10.17
N GLY A 194 -16.62 -11.37 -8.98
CA GLY A 194 -17.39 -12.60 -8.74
C GLY A 194 -16.55 -13.87 -8.85
N ALA A 195 -15.29 -13.82 -8.43
CA ALA A 195 -14.39 -14.97 -8.43
C ALA A 195 -14.97 -16.13 -7.59
N ASN A 196 -14.74 -17.36 -8.05
CA ASN A 196 -15.13 -18.55 -7.30
C ASN A 196 -14.20 -18.84 -6.11
N ASP A 197 -14.57 -19.79 -5.25
CA ASP A 197 -13.83 -20.09 -4.01
C ASP A 197 -12.38 -20.53 -4.25
N ASP A 198 -12.09 -21.28 -5.33
CA ASP A 198 -10.72 -21.69 -5.67
C ASP A 198 -9.87 -20.49 -6.13
N GLU A 199 -10.43 -19.65 -7.01
CA GLU A 199 -9.79 -18.40 -7.45
C GLU A 199 -9.51 -17.46 -6.27
N ILE A 200 -10.48 -17.28 -5.37
CA ILE A 200 -10.32 -16.49 -4.15
C ILE A 200 -9.18 -17.05 -3.28
N ALA A 201 -9.14 -18.35 -3.06
CA ALA A 201 -8.09 -18.99 -2.26
C ALA A 201 -6.69 -18.82 -2.87
N LYS A 202 -6.56 -18.87 -4.21
CA LYS A 202 -5.31 -18.65 -4.92
C LYS A 202 -4.85 -17.19 -4.86
N LEU A 203 -5.78 -16.26 -5.07
CA LEU A 203 -5.51 -14.81 -4.96
C LEU A 203 -5.19 -14.39 -3.53
N ASP A 204 -5.85 -14.97 -2.53
CA ASP A 204 -5.54 -14.78 -1.11
C ASP A 204 -4.11 -15.25 -0.79
N LYS A 205 -3.72 -16.46 -1.25
CA LYS A 205 -2.35 -16.93 -1.10
C LYS A 205 -1.34 -16.00 -1.78
N PHE A 206 -1.60 -15.57 -3.02
CA PHE A 206 -0.76 -14.63 -3.74
C PHE A 206 -0.58 -13.33 -2.95
N SER A 207 -1.67 -12.71 -2.50
CA SER A 207 -1.65 -11.41 -1.82
C SER A 207 -0.89 -11.48 -0.48
N LYS A 208 -1.00 -12.59 0.25
CA LYS A 208 -0.24 -12.83 1.48
C LYS A 208 1.25 -12.98 1.22
N GLU A 209 1.65 -13.76 0.23
CA GLU A 209 3.05 -13.91 -0.14
C GLU A 209 3.63 -12.57 -0.65
N PHE A 210 2.87 -11.84 -1.48
CA PHE A 210 3.28 -10.55 -2.01
C PHE A 210 3.39 -9.47 -0.90
N GLY A 211 2.39 -9.38 -0.01
CA GLY A 211 2.39 -8.40 1.07
C GLY A 211 3.53 -8.60 2.08
N ARG A 212 3.83 -9.86 2.43
CA ARG A 212 4.96 -10.18 3.30
C ARG A 212 6.31 -9.97 2.63
N SER A 213 6.42 -10.35 1.36
CA SER A 213 7.65 -10.14 0.59
C SER A 213 7.94 -8.66 0.35
N TYR A 214 6.89 -7.80 0.27
CA TYR A 214 7.05 -6.37 0.11
C TYR A 214 7.78 -5.73 1.29
N GLN A 215 7.52 -6.16 2.51
CA GLN A 215 8.21 -5.65 3.69
C GLN A 215 9.69 -6.05 3.69
N ILE A 216 10.00 -7.32 3.43
CA ILE A 216 11.40 -7.76 3.32
C ILE A 216 12.13 -6.98 2.21
N TYR A 217 11.47 -6.71 1.10
CA TYR A 217 12.01 -5.90 0.03
C TYR A 217 12.28 -4.45 0.48
N ASP A 218 11.36 -3.82 1.22
CA ASP A 218 11.52 -2.44 1.70
C ASP A 218 12.69 -2.34 2.68
N ASP A 219 12.83 -3.29 3.60
CA ASP A 219 13.97 -3.40 4.53
C ASP A 219 15.30 -3.58 3.77
N LEU A 220 15.31 -4.42 2.72
CA LEU A 220 16.51 -4.65 1.91
C LEU A 220 16.91 -3.41 1.09
N ILE A 221 15.94 -2.68 0.55
CA ILE A 221 16.17 -1.43 -0.18
C ILE A 221 16.81 -0.37 0.72
N ASP A 222 16.36 -0.24 1.95
CA ASP A 222 16.92 0.73 2.91
C ASP A 222 18.42 0.52 3.16
N VAL A 223 18.90 -0.73 3.04
CA VAL A 223 20.32 -1.08 3.22
C VAL A 223 21.10 -1.00 1.90
N VAL A 224 20.48 -1.31 0.75
CA VAL A 224 21.16 -1.46 -0.54
C VAL A 224 21.19 -0.16 -1.34
N GLU A 225 20.13 0.66 -1.28
CA GLU A 225 20.03 1.91 -2.03
C GLU A 225 20.64 3.10 -1.27
N THR A 226 21.18 4.05 -2.03
CA THR A 226 21.61 5.34 -1.49
C THR A 226 20.39 6.25 -1.26
N ALA A 227 20.52 7.25 -0.37
CA ALA A 227 19.45 8.22 -0.09
C ALA A 227 18.91 8.93 -1.35
N LYS A 228 19.78 9.13 -2.35
CA LYS A 228 19.41 9.75 -3.64
C LYS A 228 18.54 8.83 -4.49
N GLU A 229 18.78 7.53 -4.47
CA GLU A 229 18.01 6.53 -5.25
C GLU A 229 16.68 6.20 -4.57
N ALA A 230 16.66 6.13 -3.23
CA ALA A 230 15.47 5.86 -2.44
C ALA A 230 14.47 7.03 -2.42
N GLY A 231 14.91 8.26 -2.68
CA GLY A 231 14.08 9.48 -2.58
C GLY A 231 13.65 9.86 -1.16
N LYS A 232 14.25 9.20 -0.14
CA LYS A 232 14.07 9.42 1.30
C LYS A 232 15.41 9.21 2.01
N ALA A 233 15.51 9.57 3.30
CA ALA A 233 16.67 9.17 4.11
C ALA A 233 16.75 7.64 4.19
N THR A 234 17.93 7.08 3.98
CA THR A 234 18.23 5.64 4.13
C THR A 234 18.94 5.40 5.47
N HIS A 235 19.00 4.13 5.91
CA HIS A 235 19.53 3.71 7.21
C HIS A 235 18.75 4.24 8.42
N LYS A 236 17.52 4.76 8.22
CA LYS A 236 16.66 5.24 9.30
C LYS A 236 16.36 4.16 10.34
N ASP A 237 15.98 2.97 9.87
CA ASP A 237 15.62 1.86 10.76
C ASP A 237 16.76 1.46 11.70
N ALA A 238 18.00 1.49 11.20
CA ALA A 238 19.19 1.21 12.02
C ALA A 238 19.46 2.34 13.03
N ASP A 239 19.31 3.61 12.63
CA ASP A 239 19.55 4.78 13.47
C ASP A 239 18.44 4.95 14.53
N GLU A 240 17.20 4.59 14.21
CA GLU A 240 16.04 4.63 15.11
C GLU A 240 15.93 3.36 15.99
N GLY A 241 16.79 2.35 15.78
CA GLY A 241 16.79 1.11 16.52
C GLY A 241 15.50 0.29 16.31
N LYS A 242 14.84 0.46 15.15
CA LYS A 242 13.67 -0.34 14.77
C LYS A 242 14.09 -1.78 14.48
N ASN A 243 13.34 -2.74 15.02
CA ASN A 243 13.51 -4.14 14.70
C ASN A 243 12.61 -4.52 13.52
N ASN A 244 13.23 -5.07 12.49
CA ASN A 244 12.56 -5.55 11.30
C ASN A 244 13.03 -6.97 10.93
N THR A 245 12.46 -7.57 9.90
CA THR A 245 12.81 -8.92 9.45
C THR A 245 14.30 -9.03 9.08
N LEU A 246 14.90 -7.99 8.52
CA LEU A 246 16.33 -7.98 8.15
C LEU A 246 17.25 -8.03 9.37
N THR A 247 16.94 -7.27 10.44
CA THR A 247 17.71 -7.31 11.69
C THR A 247 17.63 -8.66 12.41
N LEU A 248 16.49 -9.36 12.26
CA LEU A 248 16.28 -10.68 12.86
C LEU A 248 16.98 -11.82 12.11
N LEU A 249 17.01 -11.79 10.78
CA LEU A 249 17.48 -12.90 9.94
C LEU A 249 18.87 -12.66 9.34
N GLY A 250 19.26 -11.41 9.17
CA GLY A 250 20.42 -11.02 8.37
C GLY A 250 20.14 -11.02 6.87
N LEU A 251 21.10 -10.45 6.12
CA LEU A 251 20.93 -10.14 4.69
C LEU A 251 20.66 -11.39 3.81
N GLU A 252 21.47 -12.43 3.95
CA GLU A 252 21.41 -13.61 3.09
C GLU A 252 20.14 -14.44 3.34
N ASP A 253 19.74 -14.64 4.61
CA ASP A 253 18.52 -15.38 4.93
C ASP A 253 17.25 -14.58 4.56
N SER A 254 17.30 -13.24 4.64
CA SER A 254 16.22 -12.39 4.16
C SER A 254 16.03 -12.49 2.64
N ARG A 255 17.13 -12.50 1.86
CA ARG A 255 17.07 -12.73 0.40
C ARG A 255 16.52 -14.10 0.05
N LYS A 256 16.98 -15.15 0.75
CA LYS A 256 16.46 -16.51 0.54
C LYS A 256 14.96 -16.60 0.83
N LYS A 257 14.51 -16.02 1.96
CA LYS A 257 13.11 -15.98 2.34
C LYS A 257 12.28 -15.21 1.30
N LEU A 258 12.78 -14.08 0.80
CA LEU A 258 12.16 -13.30 -0.27
C LEU A 258 11.98 -14.16 -1.54
N ALA A 259 13.02 -14.87 -1.97
CA ALA A 259 12.97 -15.74 -3.15
C ALA A 259 11.96 -16.89 -2.99
N GLU A 260 11.85 -17.50 -1.81
CA GLU A 260 10.86 -18.55 -1.49
C GLU A 260 9.43 -18.00 -1.57
N MET A 261 9.16 -16.80 -1.02
CA MET A 261 7.85 -16.16 -1.09
C MET A 261 7.46 -15.78 -2.52
N ILE A 262 8.38 -15.24 -3.31
CA ILE A 262 8.16 -14.97 -4.74
C ILE A 262 7.75 -16.23 -5.48
N LYS A 263 8.46 -17.34 -5.25
CA LYS A 263 8.13 -18.63 -5.85
C LYS A 263 6.73 -19.08 -5.45
N ALA A 264 6.41 -19.08 -4.15
CA ALA A 264 5.10 -19.49 -3.64
C ALA A 264 3.94 -18.61 -4.17
N GLY A 265 4.17 -17.29 -4.27
CA GLY A 265 3.18 -16.36 -4.83
C GLY A 265 2.95 -16.58 -6.33
N LYS A 266 4.00 -16.81 -7.12
CA LYS A 266 3.87 -17.14 -8.55
C LYS A 266 3.17 -18.48 -8.78
N GLU A 267 3.49 -19.50 -7.97
CA GLU A 267 2.82 -20.80 -8.02
C GLU A 267 1.32 -20.69 -7.68
N ALA A 268 0.95 -19.82 -6.74
CA ALA A 268 -0.45 -19.63 -6.36
C ALA A 268 -1.32 -19.16 -7.52
N ILE A 269 -0.81 -18.29 -8.38
CA ILE A 269 -1.55 -17.70 -9.51
C ILE A 269 -1.32 -18.44 -10.85
N ALA A 270 -0.60 -19.55 -10.85
CA ALA A 270 -0.31 -20.32 -12.07
C ALA A 270 -1.56 -20.95 -12.73
N ILE A 271 -2.69 -20.98 -12.04
CA ILE A 271 -3.98 -21.41 -12.61
C ILE A 271 -4.57 -20.40 -13.60
N PHE A 272 -4.17 -19.12 -13.50
CA PHE A 272 -4.62 -18.07 -14.40
C PHE A 272 -3.74 -18.02 -15.66
N ASN A 273 -4.33 -17.64 -16.79
CA ASN A 273 -3.58 -17.56 -18.04
C ASN A 273 -2.72 -16.30 -18.10
N GLU A 274 -1.40 -16.46 -17.95
CA GLU A 274 -0.38 -15.37 -18.01
C GLU A 274 -0.76 -14.12 -17.18
N PRO A 275 -1.02 -14.26 -15.86
CA PRO A 275 -1.52 -13.17 -15.07
C PRO A 275 -0.44 -12.09 -14.90
N VAL A 276 -0.81 -10.83 -15.14
CA VAL A 276 0.08 -9.68 -14.90
C VAL A 276 0.49 -9.55 -13.42
N LEU A 277 -0.29 -10.13 -12.50
CA LEU A 277 0.04 -10.19 -11.07
C LEU A 277 1.43 -10.79 -10.79
N GLY A 278 1.83 -11.83 -11.55
CA GLY A 278 3.15 -12.43 -11.39
C GLY A 278 4.33 -11.50 -11.70
N GLU A 279 4.08 -10.51 -12.57
CA GLU A 279 5.07 -9.51 -12.96
C GLU A 279 5.37 -8.50 -11.83
N PHE A 280 4.47 -8.33 -10.86
CA PHE A 280 4.72 -7.43 -9.72
C PHE A 280 5.92 -7.85 -8.88
N PHE A 281 6.24 -9.14 -8.82
CA PHE A 281 7.46 -9.63 -8.16
C PHE A 281 8.75 -9.16 -8.84
N ASN A 282 8.70 -8.66 -10.07
CA ASN A 282 9.87 -8.08 -10.73
C ASN A 282 10.33 -6.76 -10.08
N LEU A 283 9.49 -6.13 -9.26
CA LEU A 283 9.87 -4.99 -8.42
C LEU A 283 11.02 -5.34 -7.47
N TYR A 284 11.16 -6.61 -7.08
CA TYR A 284 12.14 -7.09 -6.11
C TYR A 284 13.50 -7.50 -6.71
N GLN A 285 13.64 -7.45 -8.03
CA GLN A 285 14.88 -7.88 -8.73
C GLN A 285 16.13 -7.10 -8.31
N LYS A 286 15.97 -5.86 -7.83
CA LYS A 286 17.09 -5.01 -7.43
C LYS A 286 17.81 -5.51 -6.17
N VAL A 287 17.16 -6.32 -5.34
CA VAL A 287 17.68 -6.76 -4.03
C VAL A 287 17.99 -8.26 -3.97
N LEU A 288 17.60 -9.02 -5.00
CA LEU A 288 17.92 -10.43 -5.17
C LEU A 288 19.27 -10.59 -5.89
#